data_7dad541e25324c35848d90131f7b6034
#
_entry.id   7dad541e25324c35848d90131f7b6034
#
_cell.length_a   1.000
_cell.length_b   1.000
_cell.length_c   1.000
_cell.angle_alpha   90.00
_cell.angle_beta   90.00
_cell.angle_gamma   90.00
#
_symmetry.space_group_name_H-M   'P 1'
#
loop_
_entity.id
_entity.type
_entity.pdbx_description
1 polymer ?
#
loop_
_entity_poly.entity_id
_entity_poly.type
_entity_poly.pdbx_seq_one_letter_code
_entity_poly.pdbx_strand_id
1 'polypeptide(L)' 'VNALAPGFFPTRMTEKVLPRAEAFLKATLPLGRPGAPGELGGAVLFLASPASDYVTGAVLPVDGGATAL' A
#
# COMPACT_ATOMS: atom_id res chain seq x y z
N VAL A 1 8.41 4.92 -17.02
CA VAL A 1 8.47 5.35 -15.60
C VAL A 1 7.08 5.30 -14.99
N ASN A 2 6.99 4.68 -13.82
CA ASN A 2 5.76 4.56 -13.05
C ASN A 2 6.00 5.00 -11.62
N ALA A 3 4.91 5.24 -10.88
CA ALA A 3 4.96 5.63 -9.49
C ALA A 3 4.19 4.63 -8.63
N LEU A 4 4.66 4.42 -7.42
CA LEU A 4 3.99 3.62 -6.41
C LEU A 4 3.47 4.55 -5.32
N ALA A 5 2.20 4.40 -4.95
CA ALA A 5 1.57 5.20 -3.90
C ALA A 5 1.15 4.30 -2.75
N PRO A 6 2.05 4.03 -1.78
CA PRO A 6 1.72 3.17 -0.65
C PRO A 6 0.79 3.87 0.33
N GLY A 7 -0.09 3.09 0.95
CA GLY A 7 -0.92 3.55 2.04
C GLY A 7 -0.23 3.36 3.39
N PHE A 8 -1.00 2.91 4.39
CA PHE A 8 -0.47 2.72 5.72
C PHE A 8 0.22 1.36 5.84
N PHE A 9 1.53 1.39 6.05
CA PHE A 9 2.35 0.20 6.30
C PHE A 9 3.10 0.38 7.62
N PRO A 10 3.11 -0.63 8.50
CA PRO A 10 3.82 -0.52 9.78
C PRO A 10 5.32 -0.36 9.57
N THR A 11 5.91 0.58 10.32
CA THR A 11 7.34 0.78 10.37
C THR A 11 7.73 0.93 11.85
N ARG A 12 9.04 0.98 12.14
CA ARG A 12 9.49 1.24 13.51
C ARG A 12 8.91 2.53 14.07
N MET A 13 8.74 3.54 13.22
CA MET A 13 8.19 4.82 13.64
C MET A 13 6.70 4.76 13.95
N THR A 14 5.97 3.83 13.33
CA THR A 14 4.52 3.73 13.50
C THR A 14 4.08 2.63 14.46
N GLU A 15 5.00 1.78 14.94
CA GLU A 15 4.66 0.68 15.85
C GLU A 15 3.90 1.15 17.10
N LYS A 16 4.31 2.29 17.67
CA LYS A 16 3.69 2.81 18.89
C LYS A 16 2.28 3.32 18.69
N VAL A 17 1.92 3.73 17.47
CA VAL A 17 0.60 4.25 17.16
C VAL A 17 -0.27 3.20 16.47
N LEU A 18 0.27 2.03 16.15
CA LEU A 18 -0.44 0.99 15.43
C LEU A 18 -1.77 0.57 16.06
N PRO A 19 -1.86 0.36 17.40
CA PRO A 19 -3.14 -0.03 18.00
C PRO A 19 -4.26 0.98 17.78
N ARG A 20 -3.94 2.28 17.80
CA ARG A 20 -4.91 3.35 17.52
C ARG A 20 -5.23 3.41 16.03
N ALA A 21 -4.18 3.27 15.19
CA ALA A 21 -4.33 3.28 13.75
C ALA A 21 -5.16 2.11 13.26
N GLU A 22 -5.02 0.93 13.86
CA GLU A 22 -5.80 -0.25 13.48
C GLU A 22 -7.31 -0.01 13.63
N ALA A 23 -7.73 0.60 14.73
CA ALA A 23 -9.15 0.91 14.93
C ALA A 23 -9.67 1.89 13.87
N PHE A 24 -8.89 2.92 13.56
CA PHE A 24 -9.24 3.88 12.52
C PHE A 24 -9.29 3.23 11.14
N LEU A 25 -8.29 2.41 10.81
CA LEU A 25 -8.22 1.73 9.52
C LEU A 25 -9.37 0.74 9.35
N LYS A 26 -9.71 0.02 10.40
CA LYS A 26 -10.84 -0.92 10.37
C LYS A 26 -12.16 -0.21 10.08
N ALA A 27 -12.30 1.02 10.59
CA ALA A 27 -13.53 1.80 10.40
C ALA A 27 -13.58 2.49 9.03
N THR A 28 -12.42 2.82 8.42
CA THR A 28 -12.37 3.71 7.25
C THR A 28 -11.88 3.06 5.96
N LEU A 29 -11.01 2.04 6.03
CA LEU A 29 -10.48 1.40 4.83
C LEU A 29 -11.36 0.23 4.38
N PRO A 30 -11.59 0.07 3.06
CA PRO A 30 -12.28 -1.12 2.55
C PRO A 30 -11.68 -2.45 3.01
N LEU A 31 -10.36 -2.58 3.03
CA LEU A 31 -9.72 -3.80 3.53
C LEU A 31 -9.60 -3.82 5.06
N GLY A 32 -9.71 -2.68 5.71
CA GLY A 32 -9.82 -2.58 7.16
C GLY A 32 -8.57 -2.93 7.95
N ARG A 33 -7.40 -2.90 7.33
CA ARG A 33 -6.15 -3.27 7.99
C ARG A 33 -4.96 -2.53 7.36
N PRO A 34 -3.83 -2.41 8.09
CA PRO A 34 -2.60 -1.92 7.48
C PRO A 34 -2.02 -2.95 6.51
N GLY A 35 -1.18 -2.51 5.60
CA GLY A 35 -0.49 -3.40 4.69
C GLY A 35 0.61 -4.18 5.39
N ALA A 36 0.87 -5.40 4.93
CA ALA A 36 2.02 -6.18 5.36
C ALA A 36 3.22 -5.88 4.45
N PRO A 37 4.47 -5.97 4.96
CA PRO A 37 5.65 -5.64 4.15
C PRO A 37 5.72 -6.37 2.81
N GLY A 38 5.36 -7.64 2.76
CA GLY A 38 5.38 -8.41 1.52
C GLY A 38 4.36 -7.95 0.49
N GLU A 39 3.32 -7.26 0.91
CA GLU A 39 2.28 -6.77 0.01
C GLU A 39 2.76 -5.57 -0.82
N LEU A 40 3.65 -4.76 -0.27
CA LEU A 40 4.27 -3.68 -1.04
C LEU A 40 5.36 -4.24 -1.96
N GLY A 41 6.11 -5.23 -1.49
CA GLY A 41 7.17 -5.86 -2.26
C GLY A 41 6.69 -6.47 -3.58
N GLY A 42 5.51 -7.09 -3.57
CA GLY A 42 4.91 -7.64 -4.79
C GLY A 42 4.63 -6.58 -5.84
N ALA A 43 4.14 -5.42 -5.42
CA ALA A 43 3.88 -4.30 -6.34
C ALA A 43 5.18 -3.74 -6.92
N VAL A 44 6.22 -3.59 -6.10
CA VAL A 44 7.54 -3.16 -6.56
C VAL A 44 8.10 -4.16 -7.57
N LEU A 45 8.01 -5.45 -7.27
CA LEU A 45 8.49 -6.50 -8.17
C LEU A 45 7.78 -6.45 -9.52
N PHE A 46 6.47 -6.27 -9.52
CA PHE A 46 5.70 -6.14 -10.76
C PHE A 46 6.19 -4.96 -11.60
N LEU A 47 6.33 -3.79 -10.99
CA LEU A 47 6.75 -2.58 -11.72
C LEU A 47 8.21 -2.64 -12.17
N ALA A 48 9.05 -3.41 -11.48
CA ALA A 48 10.46 -3.54 -11.80
C ALA A 48 10.75 -4.70 -12.77
N SER A 49 9.75 -5.50 -13.13
CA SER A 49 9.94 -6.72 -13.92
C SER A 49 9.38 -6.55 -15.33
N PRO A 50 9.73 -7.48 -16.25
CA PRO A 50 9.14 -7.50 -17.60
C PRO A 50 7.62 -7.65 -17.61
N ALA A 51 7.01 -8.09 -16.50
CA ALA A 51 5.55 -8.22 -16.40
C ALA A 51 4.84 -6.88 -16.59
N SER A 52 5.53 -5.74 -16.37
CA SER A 52 4.98 -4.40 -16.58
C SER A 52 5.55 -3.67 -17.78
N ASP A 53 6.11 -4.39 -18.75
CA ASP A 53 6.78 -3.77 -19.89
C ASP A 53 5.88 -2.84 -20.71
N TYR A 54 4.58 -3.10 -20.76
CA TYR A 54 3.62 -2.27 -21.48
C TYR A 54 2.95 -1.23 -20.58
N VAL A 55 3.50 -0.97 -19.39
CA VAL A 55 2.96 -0.04 -18.39
C VAL A 55 3.91 1.14 -18.23
N THR A 56 3.44 2.35 -18.51
CA THR A 56 4.20 3.57 -18.27
C THR A 56 3.25 4.70 -17.90
N GLY A 57 3.73 5.65 -17.12
CA GLY A 57 2.93 6.79 -16.66
C GLY A 57 1.87 6.42 -15.62
N ALA A 58 1.92 5.22 -15.06
CA ALA A 58 0.93 4.77 -14.10
C ALA A 58 1.31 5.14 -12.66
N VAL A 59 0.29 5.42 -11.84
CA VAL A 59 0.41 5.52 -10.39
C VAL A 59 -0.36 4.34 -9.82
N LEU A 60 0.34 3.43 -9.14
CA LEU A 60 -0.27 2.24 -8.57
C LEU A 60 -0.48 2.42 -7.07
N PRO A 61 -1.73 2.61 -6.61
CA PRO A 61 -2.02 2.68 -5.18
C PRO A 61 -1.95 1.29 -4.56
N VAL A 62 -1.26 1.18 -3.42
CA VAL A 62 -1.22 -0.04 -2.61
C VAL A 62 -1.61 0.37 -1.19
N ASP A 63 -2.89 0.59 -0.97
CA ASP A 63 -3.39 1.35 0.18
C ASP A 63 -4.66 0.76 0.83
N GLY A 64 -4.99 -0.49 0.53
CA GLY A 64 -6.17 -1.13 1.11
C GLY A 64 -7.49 -0.50 0.70
N GLY A 65 -7.49 0.33 -0.34
CA GLY A 65 -8.68 0.98 -0.87
C GLY A 65 -8.87 2.41 -0.41
N ALA A 66 -7.89 3.02 0.29
CA ALA A 66 -8.05 4.37 0.82
C ALA A 66 -8.38 5.40 -0.27
N THR A 67 -7.77 5.29 -1.44
CA THR A 67 -8.00 6.23 -2.55
C THR A 67 -9.20 5.87 -3.42
N ALA A 68 -9.84 4.75 -3.15
CA ALA A 68 -11.04 4.32 -3.87
C ALA A 68 -12.34 4.86 -3.25
N LEU A 69 -12.22 5.59 -2.16
CA LEU A 69 -13.36 6.14 -1.43
C LEU A 69 -13.85 7.46 -2.02
#